data_6204496e86eb5c3e72d1378702d25391
#
_entry.id   6204496e86eb5c3e72d1378702d25391
#
_cell.length_a   1.000
_cell.length_b   1.000
_cell.length_c   1.000
_cell.angle_alpha   90.00
_cell.angle_beta   90.00
_cell.angle_gamma   90.00
#
_symmetry.space_group_name_H-M   'P 1'
#
loop_
_entity.id
_entity.type
_entity.pdbx_description
1 polymer ?
#
loop_
_entity_poly.entity_id
_entity_poly.type
_entity_poly.pdbx_seq_one_letter_code
_entity_poly.pdbx_strand_id
1 'polypeptide(L)'
;TALSGGEMQRVSIGRALVREPSVYLMDEPLSSLDAKLRSDLRIELKSIQADSGATMLYVTHDQTEAMTMATHVGVLDDGKLVQFGSPREIYESPVSIYAASRLGQPRINVLPSDVFGGAPSAATHIGLRPEQIMQGDGEDSFVQRVEHLGDQTRLHLSFKSHDLITVTDAHTTLKEGDIIKIRPDKPFFFDASGARIS
;
A
#
# COMPACT_ATOMS: atom_id res chain seq x y z
N THR A 1 -38.88 9.69 0.10
CA THR A 1 -37.90 8.59 -0.01
C THR A 1 -36.66 8.98 0.76
N ALA A 2 -36.23 8.18 1.72
CA ALA A 2 -34.98 8.41 2.43
C ALA A 2 -33.80 8.17 1.47
N LEU A 3 -32.77 9.02 1.54
CA LEU A 3 -31.54 8.86 0.79
C LEU A 3 -30.77 7.62 1.28
N SER A 4 -30.11 6.92 0.38
CA SER A 4 -29.15 5.88 0.73
C SER A 4 -27.93 6.47 1.45
N GLY A 5 -27.15 5.66 2.15
CA GLY A 5 -25.93 6.11 2.83
C GLY A 5 -24.95 6.82 1.88
N GLY A 6 -24.75 6.29 0.68
CA GLY A 6 -23.89 6.91 -0.32
C GLY A 6 -24.43 8.23 -0.87
N GLU A 7 -25.76 8.39 -1.03
CA GLU A 7 -26.37 9.66 -1.42
C GLU A 7 -26.25 10.70 -0.32
N MET A 8 -26.46 10.33 0.93
CA MET A 8 -26.26 11.23 2.07
C MET A 8 -24.80 11.70 2.16
N GLN A 9 -23.85 10.81 1.91
CA GLN A 9 -22.43 11.16 1.93
C GLN A 9 -22.06 12.12 0.81
N ARG A 10 -22.55 11.92 -0.41
CA ARG A 10 -22.38 12.89 -1.52
C ARG A 10 -22.95 14.28 -1.21
N VAL A 11 -24.14 14.32 -0.62
CA VAL A 11 -24.74 15.59 -0.18
C VAL A 11 -23.87 16.28 0.86
N SER A 12 -23.30 15.51 1.80
CA SER A 12 -22.41 16.05 2.84
C SER A 12 -21.13 16.65 2.24
N ILE A 13 -20.49 15.93 1.30
CA ILE A 13 -19.32 16.43 0.58
C ILE A 13 -19.67 17.70 -0.20
N GLY A 14 -20.75 17.69 -1.00
CA GLY A 14 -21.19 18.86 -1.75
C GLY A 14 -21.46 20.09 -0.87
N ARG A 15 -22.07 19.90 0.31
CA ARG A 15 -22.28 20.98 1.28
C ARG A 15 -20.99 21.56 1.85
N ALA A 16 -19.95 20.72 2.02
CA ALA A 16 -18.64 21.21 2.46
C ALA A 16 -17.96 22.03 1.34
N LEU A 17 -18.02 21.54 0.10
CA LEU A 17 -17.39 22.16 -1.06
C LEU A 17 -17.98 23.54 -1.40
N VAL A 18 -19.31 23.68 -1.38
CA VAL A 18 -20.02 24.95 -1.69
C VAL A 18 -19.64 26.11 -0.75
N ARG A 19 -19.13 25.81 0.43
CA ARG A 19 -18.72 26.83 1.40
C ARG A 19 -17.38 27.50 1.11
N GLU A 20 -16.58 26.92 0.22
CA GLU A 20 -15.24 27.39 -0.16
C GLU A 20 -14.34 27.78 1.04
N PRO A 21 -14.19 26.92 2.05
CA PRO A 21 -13.36 27.20 3.20
C PRO A 21 -11.88 27.16 2.82
N SER A 22 -11.02 27.83 3.61
CA SER A 22 -9.56 27.74 3.45
C SER A 22 -8.99 26.38 3.84
N VAL A 23 -9.72 25.61 4.68
CA VAL A 23 -9.34 24.25 5.12
C VAL A 23 -10.56 23.35 5.11
N TYR A 24 -10.44 22.20 4.42
CA TYR A 24 -11.41 21.12 4.48
C TYR A 24 -10.93 20.05 5.47
N LEU A 25 -11.84 19.62 6.34
CA LEU A 25 -11.64 18.47 7.24
C LEU A 25 -12.56 17.35 6.76
N MET A 26 -11.98 16.28 6.23
CA MET A 26 -12.70 15.14 5.67
C MET A 26 -12.31 13.86 6.41
N ASP A 27 -13.30 13.25 7.05
CA ASP A 27 -13.14 12.01 7.79
C ASP A 27 -13.84 10.87 7.02
N GLU A 28 -13.04 10.00 6.40
CA GLU A 28 -13.47 8.87 5.57
C GLU A 28 -14.58 9.21 4.55
N PRO A 29 -14.45 10.29 3.75
CA PRO A 29 -15.56 10.83 2.99
C PRO A 29 -16.05 9.93 1.86
N LEU A 30 -15.30 8.92 1.45
CA LEU A 30 -15.65 8.00 0.36
C LEU A 30 -15.92 6.56 0.82
N SER A 31 -15.88 6.28 2.13
CA SER A 31 -15.92 4.90 2.67
C SER A 31 -17.22 4.14 2.38
N SER A 32 -18.38 4.82 2.34
CA SER A 32 -19.69 4.20 2.11
C SER A 32 -20.10 4.11 0.64
N LEU A 33 -19.20 4.46 -0.29
CA LEU A 33 -19.48 4.46 -1.73
C LEU A 33 -19.05 3.14 -2.40
N ASP A 34 -19.73 2.77 -3.49
CA ASP A 34 -19.28 1.69 -4.36
C ASP A 34 -17.94 2.02 -5.04
N ALA A 35 -17.24 1.01 -5.54
CA ALA A 35 -15.88 1.14 -6.06
C ALA A 35 -15.77 2.10 -7.26
N LYS A 36 -16.76 2.09 -8.17
CA LYS A 36 -16.78 2.97 -9.33
C LYS A 36 -16.94 4.43 -8.93
N LEU A 37 -17.98 4.71 -8.14
CA LEU A 37 -18.28 6.06 -7.68
C LEU A 37 -17.15 6.62 -6.80
N ARG A 38 -16.54 5.78 -5.94
CA ARG A 38 -15.36 6.15 -5.14
C ARG A 38 -14.21 6.58 -6.04
N SER A 39 -13.94 5.83 -7.12
CA SER A 39 -12.88 6.17 -8.07
C SER A 39 -13.14 7.52 -8.77
N ASP A 40 -14.37 7.75 -9.22
CA ASP A 40 -14.75 8.97 -9.92
C ASP A 40 -14.64 10.19 -8.99
N LEU A 41 -15.22 10.10 -7.77
CA LEU A 41 -15.18 11.18 -6.79
C LEU A 41 -13.76 11.46 -6.25
N ARG A 42 -12.90 10.48 -6.17
CA ARG A 42 -11.49 10.69 -5.82
C ARG A 42 -10.78 11.61 -6.81
N ILE A 43 -11.00 11.40 -8.10
CA ILE A 43 -10.43 12.24 -9.16
C ILE A 43 -11.00 13.66 -9.08
N GLU A 44 -12.32 13.77 -8.90
CA GLU A 44 -13.01 15.05 -8.80
C GLU A 44 -12.57 15.86 -7.58
N LEU A 45 -12.50 15.25 -6.40
CA LEU A 45 -12.01 15.92 -5.17
C LEU A 45 -10.58 16.41 -5.32
N LYS A 46 -9.73 15.65 -5.98
CA LYS A 46 -8.34 16.06 -6.25
C LYS A 46 -8.29 17.27 -7.19
N SER A 47 -9.13 17.29 -8.23
CA SER A 47 -9.25 18.46 -9.14
C SER A 47 -9.75 19.70 -8.39
N ILE A 48 -10.82 19.56 -7.60
CA ILE A 48 -11.37 20.66 -6.81
C ILE A 48 -10.33 21.23 -5.83
N GLN A 49 -9.56 20.38 -5.17
CA GLN A 49 -8.50 20.80 -4.28
C GLN A 49 -7.40 21.58 -5.05
N ALA A 50 -7.00 21.11 -6.21
CA ALA A 50 -6.00 21.76 -7.05
C ALA A 50 -6.49 23.13 -7.55
N ASP A 51 -7.74 23.22 -8.01
CA ASP A 51 -8.34 24.42 -8.56
C ASP A 51 -8.58 25.51 -7.47
N SER A 52 -9.02 25.08 -6.29
CA SER A 52 -9.28 25.98 -5.17
C SER A 52 -8.02 26.42 -4.42
N GLY A 53 -6.93 25.64 -4.51
CA GLY A 53 -5.73 25.82 -3.71
C GLY A 53 -5.94 25.64 -2.19
N ALA A 54 -7.10 25.15 -1.77
CA ALA A 54 -7.44 24.99 -0.36
C ALA A 54 -6.64 23.86 0.29
N THR A 55 -6.35 23.99 1.58
CA THR A 55 -5.77 22.90 2.36
C THR A 55 -6.83 21.86 2.68
N MET A 56 -6.50 20.59 2.46
CA MET A 56 -7.41 19.48 2.75
C MET A 56 -6.74 18.50 3.73
N LEU A 57 -7.30 18.38 4.93
CA LEU A 57 -6.96 17.31 5.86
C LEU A 57 -7.93 16.16 5.63
N TYR A 58 -7.40 15.04 5.16
CA TYR A 58 -8.18 13.90 4.71
C TYR A 58 -7.79 12.66 5.50
N VAL A 59 -8.73 12.09 6.24
CA VAL A 59 -8.56 10.83 6.97
C VAL A 59 -9.13 9.71 6.14
N THR A 60 -8.36 8.65 5.94
CA THR A 60 -8.78 7.45 5.21
C THR A 60 -8.02 6.22 5.69
N HIS A 61 -8.64 5.07 5.55
CA HIS A 61 -8.00 3.76 5.67
C HIS A 61 -7.71 3.13 4.28
N ASP A 62 -8.13 3.79 3.19
CA ASP A 62 -7.88 3.33 1.82
C ASP A 62 -6.50 3.80 1.35
N GLN A 63 -5.62 2.82 1.12
CA GLN A 63 -4.25 3.08 0.66
C GLN A 63 -4.22 3.75 -0.71
N THR A 64 -5.17 3.43 -1.60
CA THR A 64 -5.24 4.03 -2.93
C THR A 64 -5.57 5.52 -2.84
N GLU A 65 -6.47 5.90 -1.93
CA GLU A 65 -6.76 7.31 -1.65
C GLU A 65 -5.51 8.03 -1.15
N ALA A 66 -4.85 7.48 -0.12
CA ALA A 66 -3.63 8.06 0.43
C ALA A 66 -2.52 8.23 -0.62
N MET A 67 -2.29 7.20 -1.46
CA MET A 67 -1.24 7.22 -2.47
C MET A 67 -1.51 8.16 -3.65
N THR A 68 -2.79 8.35 -4.03
CA THR A 68 -3.14 9.07 -5.26
C THR A 68 -3.58 10.51 -5.03
N MET A 69 -4.16 10.82 -3.87
CA MET A 69 -4.70 12.15 -3.59
C MET A 69 -3.74 13.03 -2.79
N ALA A 70 -3.03 12.44 -1.82
CA ALA A 70 -2.26 13.23 -0.87
C ALA A 70 -0.97 13.81 -1.46
N THR A 71 -0.62 15.01 -1.07
CA THR A 71 0.72 15.57 -1.23
C THR A 71 1.64 15.08 -0.11
N HIS A 72 1.09 14.90 1.09
CA HIS A 72 1.77 14.33 2.25
C HIS A 72 0.84 13.37 2.97
N VAL A 73 1.40 12.30 3.51
CA VAL A 73 0.70 11.28 4.29
C VAL A 73 1.29 11.24 5.69
N GLY A 74 0.42 11.24 6.69
CA GLY A 74 0.77 10.94 8.07
C GLY A 74 0.34 9.51 8.43
N VAL A 75 1.27 8.65 8.80
CA VAL A 75 0.98 7.33 9.31
C VAL A 75 0.79 7.40 10.82
N LEU A 76 -0.39 7.06 11.30
CA LEU A 76 -0.75 7.07 12.72
C LEU A 76 -0.75 5.66 13.30
N ASP A 77 -0.21 5.51 14.49
CA ASP A 77 -0.27 4.29 15.31
C ASP A 77 -0.60 4.67 16.75
N ASP A 78 -1.68 4.12 17.28
CA ASP A 78 -2.16 4.38 18.65
C ASP A 78 -2.15 5.90 19.01
N GLY A 79 -2.70 6.72 18.10
CA GLY A 79 -2.79 8.17 18.28
C GLY A 79 -1.47 8.95 18.12
N LYS A 80 -0.37 8.27 17.77
CA LYS A 80 0.94 8.90 17.54
C LYS A 80 1.27 8.94 16.06
N LEU A 81 1.86 10.04 15.61
CA LEU A 81 2.39 10.18 14.26
C LEU A 81 3.72 9.42 14.16
N VAL A 82 3.70 8.26 13.46
CA VAL A 82 4.86 7.37 13.28
C VAL A 82 5.76 7.85 12.17
N GLN A 83 5.16 8.28 11.05
CA GLN A 83 5.90 8.80 9.91
C GLN A 83 5.06 9.85 9.19
N PHE A 84 5.74 10.87 8.65
CA PHE A 84 5.14 11.92 7.81
C PHE A 84 6.05 12.16 6.61
N GLY A 85 5.47 12.26 5.42
CA GLY A 85 6.20 12.51 4.18
C GLY A 85 5.30 12.40 2.97
N SER A 86 5.86 12.54 1.77
CA SER A 86 5.13 12.24 0.54
C SER A 86 4.75 10.75 0.50
N PRO A 87 3.68 10.38 -0.23
CA PRO A 87 3.31 8.97 -0.41
C PRO A 87 4.49 8.10 -0.88
N ARG A 88 5.28 8.63 -1.81
CA ARG A 88 6.45 7.95 -2.35
C ARG A 88 7.53 7.73 -1.29
N GLU A 89 7.85 8.74 -0.48
CA GLU A 89 8.84 8.61 0.60
C GLU A 89 8.45 7.54 1.62
N ILE A 90 7.17 7.51 2.02
CA ILE A 90 6.69 6.49 2.97
C ILE A 90 6.76 5.09 2.36
N TYR A 91 6.45 4.96 1.07
CA TYR A 91 6.51 3.69 0.36
C TYR A 91 7.95 3.19 0.17
N GLU A 92 8.86 4.05 -0.34
CA GLU A 92 10.24 3.71 -0.67
C GLU A 92 11.19 3.77 0.55
N SER A 93 10.80 4.50 1.60
CA SER A 93 11.64 4.71 2.79
C SER A 93 10.85 4.63 4.09
N PRO A 94 10.16 3.50 4.35
CA PRO A 94 9.42 3.34 5.60
C PRO A 94 10.37 3.33 6.79
N VAL A 95 9.99 3.99 7.89
CA VAL A 95 10.78 4.03 9.13
C VAL A 95 10.64 2.78 9.99
N SER A 96 9.63 1.96 9.73
CA SER A 96 9.35 0.74 10.51
C SER A 96 8.54 -0.28 9.69
N ILE A 97 8.49 -1.52 10.17
CA ILE A 97 7.58 -2.57 9.65
C ILE A 97 6.14 -2.07 9.66
N TYR A 98 5.73 -1.38 10.74
CA TYR A 98 4.39 -0.83 10.84
C TYR A 98 4.10 0.14 9.69
N ALA A 99 4.95 1.15 9.47
CA ALA A 99 4.77 2.12 8.38
C ALA A 99 4.80 1.43 7.00
N ALA A 100 5.74 0.48 6.79
CA ALA A 100 5.85 -0.29 5.56
C ALA A 100 4.58 -1.08 5.22
N SER A 101 3.88 -1.61 6.24
CA SER A 101 2.67 -2.43 6.07
C SER A 101 1.40 -1.61 5.84
N ARG A 102 1.44 -0.29 6.01
CA ARG A 102 0.27 0.59 5.82
C ARG A 102 0.06 1.01 4.37
N LEU A 103 1.11 1.01 3.55
CA LEU A 103 1.04 1.36 2.14
C LEU A 103 1.55 0.22 1.26
N GLY A 104 0.81 -0.05 0.19
CA GLY A 104 1.10 -1.09 -0.81
C GLY A 104 0.09 -2.24 -0.80
N GLN A 105 -0.36 -2.63 -2.01
CA GLN A 105 -1.21 -3.80 -2.26
C GLN A 105 -0.64 -4.61 -3.42
N PRO A 106 -0.22 -5.84 -3.13
CA PRO A 106 -0.20 -6.55 -1.85
C PRO A 106 0.69 -5.87 -0.80
N ARG A 107 0.49 -6.24 0.47
CA ARG A 107 1.35 -5.76 1.56
C ARG A 107 2.79 -6.22 1.37
N ILE A 108 3.71 -5.49 2.01
CA ILE A 108 5.11 -5.90 2.11
C ILE A 108 5.24 -7.29 2.75
N ASN A 109 6.09 -8.14 2.19
CA ASN A 109 6.49 -9.40 2.81
C ASN A 109 7.49 -9.09 3.92
N VAL A 110 7.24 -9.60 5.12
CA VAL A 110 8.16 -9.45 6.27
C VAL A 110 8.56 -10.83 6.74
N LEU A 111 9.86 -11.12 6.72
CA LEU A 111 10.45 -12.42 7.00
C LEU A 111 11.60 -12.29 7.97
N PRO A 112 12.07 -13.39 8.60
CA PRO A 112 13.34 -13.41 9.31
C PRO A 112 14.49 -12.98 8.39
N SER A 113 15.43 -12.21 8.92
CA SER A 113 16.50 -11.59 8.11
C SER A 113 17.48 -12.58 7.49
N ASP A 114 17.58 -13.80 8.02
CA ASP A 114 18.46 -14.87 7.55
C ASP A 114 17.92 -15.66 6.35
N VAL A 115 16.65 -15.45 5.97
CA VAL A 115 15.97 -16.24 4.93
C VAL A 115 16.68 -16.14 3.56
N PHE A 116 17.15 -14.95 3.18
CA PHE A 116 17.86 -14.74 1.90
C PHE A 116 19.38 -14.62 2.04
N GLY A 117 19.91 -14.56 3.25
CA GLY A 117 21.33 -14.30 3.50
C GLY A 117 21.72 -12.84 3.28
N GLY A 118 22.95 -12.48 3.67
CA GLY A 118 23.52 -11.14 3.43
C GLY A 118 22.90 -10.00 4.24
N ALA A 119 22.06 -10.29 5.23
CA ALA A 119 21.46 -9.29 6.09
C ALA A 119 22.50 -8.68 7.06
N PRO A 120 22.38 -7.37 7.41
CA PRO A 120 23.17 -6.78 8.48
C PRO A 120 22.99 -7.54 9.80
N SER A 121 24.04 -7.61 10.62
CA SER A 121 24.01 -8.36 11.91
C SER A 121 22.98 -7.83 12.91
N ALA A 122 22.60 -6.55 12.82
CA ALA A 122 21.56 -5.95 13.65
C ALA A 122 20.14 -6.23 13.14
N ALA A 123 19.98 -6.78 11.92
CA ALA A 123 18.68 -7.06 11.35
C ALA A 123 18.08 -8.34 11.92
N THR A 124 16.83 -8.27 12.35
CA THR A 124 16.03 -9.44 12.71
C THR A 124 14.99 -9.77 11.66
N HIS A 125 14.61 -8.78 10.86
CA HIS A 125 13.63 -8.95 9.78
C HIS A 125 14.13 -8.32 8.48
N ILE A 126 13.71 -8.96 7.37
CA ILE A 126 13.83 -8.45 6.01
C ILE A 126 12.42 -8.13 5.50
N GLY A 127 12.26 -6.95 4.89
CA GLY A 127 11.02 -6.52 4.24
C GLY A 127 11.21 -6.43 2.74
N LEU A 128 10.28 -7.04 1.98
CA LEU A 128 10.30 -7.04 0.53
C LEU A 128 8.92 -6.64 -0.01
N ARG A 129 8.86 -5.56 -0.79
CA ARG A 129 7.66 -5.29 -1.58
C ARG A 129 7.45 -6.41 -2.59
N PRO A 130 6.22 -6.72 -3.01
CA PRO A 130 5.97 -7.75 -4.00
C PRO A 130 6.81 -7.62 -5.28
N GLU A 131 7.01 -6.40 -5.76
CA GLU A 131 7.85 -6.08 -6.93
C GLU A 131 9.35 -6.16 -6.68
N GLN A 132 9.79 -6.24 -5.43
CA GLN A 132 11.21 -6.40 -5.05
C GLN A 132 11.63 -7.88 -4.97
N ILE A 133 10.73 -8.80 -5.23
CA ILE A 133 11.03 -10.23 -5.36
C ILE A 133 11.25 -10.52 -6.84
N MET A 134 12.51 -10.52 -7.26
CA MET A 134 12.91 -10.78 -8.65
C MET A 134 12.79 -12.25 -8.98
N GLN A 135 12.23 -12.55 -10.16
CA GLN A 135 12.05 -13.92 -10.66
C GLN A 135 13.09 -14.26 -11.72
N GLY A 136 13.37 -15.55 -11.90
CA GLY A 136 14.27 -16.08 -12.92
C GLY A 136 15.68 -16.38 -12.45
N ASP A 137 16.10 -15.86 -11.30
CA ASP A 137 17.42 -16.02 -10.70
C ASP A 137 17.32 -16.17 -9.18
N GLY A 138 18.31 -16.82 -8.53
CA GLY A 138 18.36 -16.99 -7.09
C GLY A 138 18.03 -18.40 -6.60
N GLU A 139 17.21 -18.51 -5.56
CA GLU A 139 16.86 -19.77 -4.90
C GLU A 139 15.47 -20.27 -5.29
N ASP A 140 15.26 -21.59 -5.25
CA ASP A 140 14.00 -22.21 -5.64
C ASP A 140 12.87 -21.89 -4.67
N SER A 141 11.73 -21.53 -5.21
CA SER A 141 10.47 -21.24 -4.50
C SER A 141 9.32 -21.97 -5.20
N PHE A 142 8.36 -22.44 -4.42
CA PHE A 142 7.20 -23.19 -4.91
C PHE A 142 6.00 -22.26 -5.09
N VAL A 143 5.34 -22.30 -6.27
CA VAL A 143 4.12 -21.55 -6.55
C VAL A 143 2.92 -22.27 -5.92
N GLN A 144 2.38 -21.71 -4.84
CA GLN A 144 1.21 -22.26 -4.14
C GLN A 144 -0.10 -21.87 -4.82
N ARG A 145 -0.20 -20.63 -5.33
CA ARG A 145 -1.40 -20.11 -5.98
C ARG A 145 -1.07 -18.99 -6.96
N VAL A 146 -1.87 -18.91 -8.01
CA VAL A 146 -1.78 -17.87 -9.04
C VAL A 146 -3.11 -17.09 -9.08
N GLU A 147 -3.05 -15.76 -8.97
CA GLU A 147 -4.22 -14.87 -9.06
C GLU A 147 -4.05 -13.92 -10.24
N HIS A 148 -4.83 -14.13 -11.30
CA HIS A 148 -4.87 -13.25 -12.47
C HIS A 148 -5.80 -12.07 -12.20
N LEU A 149 -5.28 -10.83 -12.20
CA LEU A 149 -6.04 -9.62 -11.90
C LEU A 149 -6.38 -8.78 -13.14
N GLY A 150 -5.92 -9.24 -14.31
CA GLY A 150 -6.15 -8.58 -15.59
C GLY A 150 -4.97 -7.72 -16.03
N ASP A 151 -4.51 -6.80 -15.22
CA ASP A 151 -3.35 -5.94 -15.47
C ASP A 151 -2.02 -6.54 -14.97
N GLN A 152 -2.10 -7.42 -13.99
CA GLN A 152 -0.97 -8.14 -13.40
C GLN A 152 -1.41 -9.49 -12.87
N THR A 153 -0.45 -10.35 -12.58
CA THR A 153 -0.67 -11.63 -11.87
C THR A 153 0.05 -11.61 -10.54
N ARG A 154 -0.64 -12.02 -9.47
CA ARG A 154 -0.05 -12.27 -8.15
C ARG A 154 0.32 -13.73 -8.02
N LEU A 155 1.53 -13.99 -7.54
CA LEU A 155 1.99 -15.32 -7.20
C LEU A 155 2.12 -15.41 -5.68
N HIS A 156 1.43 -16.39 -5.11
CA HIS A 156 1.64 -16.81 -3.73
C HIS A 156 2.68 -17.91 -3.73
N LEU A 157 3.77 -17.67 -3.04
CA LEU A 157 4.95 -18.55 -3.05
C LEU A 157 5.20 -19.12 -1.66
N SER A 158 5.66 -20.37 -1.61
CA SER A 158 6.30 -20.94 -0.43
C SER A 158 7.81 -20.96 -0.62
N PHE A 159 8.52 -20.28 0.23
CA PHE A 159 9.97 -20.18 0.21
C PHE A 159 10.56 -20.46 1.59
N LYS A 160 11.34 -21.55 1.73
CA LYS A 160 11.93 -21.96 3.02
C LYS A 160 10.91 -21.97 4.18
N SER A 161 9.72 -22.52 3.93
CA SER A 161 8.59 -22.58 4.89
C SER A 161 7.96 -21.23 5.25
N HIS A 162 8.21 -20.18 4.47
CA HIS A 162 7.57 -18.87 4.58
C HIS A 162 6.69 -18.60 3.37
N ASP A 163 5.55 -17.94 3.62
CA ASP A 163 4.65 -17.51 2.56
C ASP A 163 5.07 -16.12 2.07
N LEU A 164 5.13 -15.96 0.75
CA LEU A 164 5.48 -14.71 0.06
C LEU A 164 4.44 -14.37 -0.99
N ILE A 165 4.28 -13.09 -1.25
CA ILE A 165 3.50 -12.64 -2.40
C ILE A 165 4.42 -11.81 -3.30
N THR A 166 4.49 -12.17 -4.58
CA THR A 166 5.13 -11.35 -5.62
C THR A 166 4.16 -11.04 -6.74
N VAL A 167 4.53 -10.12 -7.60
CA VAL A 167 3.77 -9.74 -8.79
C VAL A 167 4.58 -10.07 -10.03
N THR A 168 3.89 -10.44 -11.09
CA THR A 168 4.47 -10.75 -12.39
C THR A 168 3.55 -10.27 -13.51
N ASP A 169 3.99 -10.43 -14.75
CA ASP A 169 3.25 -10.05 -15.95
C ASP A 169 1.85 -10.68 -16.00
N ALA A 170 0.87 -9.93 -16.52
CA ALA A 170 -0.51 -10.41 -16.67
C ALA A 170 -0.64 -11.68 -17.52
N HIS A 171 0.29 -11.89 -18.45
CA HIS A 171 0.30 -13.01 -19.40
C HIS A 171 1.26 -14.12 -19.00
N THR A 172 1.68 -14.20 -17.74
CA THR A 172 2.54 -15.25 -17.24
C THR A 172 1.93 -16.64 -17.52
N THR A 173 2.76 -17.61 -17.86
CA THR A 173 2.37 -19.01 -18.04
C THR A 173 2.55 -19.86 -16.78
N LEU A 174 2.98 -19.25 -15.69
CA LEU A 174 3.20 -19.92 -14.40
C LEU A 174 1.89 -20.47 -13.84
N LYS A 175 1.99 -21.64 -13.20
CA LYS A 175 0.87 -22.39 -12.63
C LYS A 175 1.17 -22.81 -11.20
N GLU A 176 0.12 -23.16 -10.47
CA GLU A 176 0.25 -23.85 -9.19
C GLU A 176 1.06 -25.13 -9.36
N GLY A 177 2.02 -25.34 -8.46
CA GLY A 177 2.94 -26.46 -8.50
C GLY A 177 4.27 -26.18 -9.19
N ASP A 178 4.40 -25.06 -9.91
CA ASP A 178 5.66 -24.70 -10.55
C ASP A 178 6.73 -24.33 -9.50
N ILE A 179 7.99 -24.58 -9.86
CA ILE A 179 9.15 -24.11 -9.11
C ILE A 179 9.77 -22.95 -9.88
N ILE A 180 9.95 -21.83 -9.22
CA ILE A 180 10.60 -20.65 -9.79
C ILE A 180 11.77 -20.23 -8.91
N LYS A 181 12.79 -19.63 -9.53
CA LYS A 181 13.89 -19.03 -8.79
C LYS A 181 13.54 -17.60 -8.41
N ILE A 182 13.83 -17.22 -7.16
CA ILE A 182 13.59 -15.87 -6.66
C ILE A 182 14.82 -15.35 -5.92
N ARG A 183 15.00 -14.03 -5.97
CA ARG A 183 15.98 -13.30 -5.18
C ARG A 183 15.42 -11.95 -4.73
N PRO A 184 15.88 -11.40 -3.60
CA PRO A 184 15.51 -10.06 -3.18
C PRO A 184 16.21 -8.99 -4.06
N ASP A 185 15.52 -7.88 -4.31
CA ASP A 185 16.10 -6.66 -4.85
C ASP A 185 15.84 -5.49 -3.90
N LYS A 186 16.90 -4.83 -3.46
CA LYS A 186 16.85 -3.66 -2.55
C LYS A 186 15.93 -3.85 -1.34
N PRO A 187 16.12 -4.90 -0.53
CA PRO A 187 15.28 -5.17 0.62
C PRO A 187 15.40 -4.07 1.68
N PHE A 188 14.37 -3.97 2.51
CA PHE A 188 14.44 -3.22 3.75
C PHE A 188 14.88 -4.15 4.89
N PHE A 189 15.69 -3.63 5.81
CA PHE A 189 16.06 -4.36 7.02
C PHE A 189 15.52 -3.67 8.26
N PHE A 190 15.06 -4.47 9.21
CA PHE A 190 14.46 -3.98 10.45
C PHE A 190 15.06 -4.72 11.64
N ASP A 191 15.19 -4.01 12.74
CA ASP A 191 15.64 -4.56 14.02
C ASP A 191 14.53 -5.31 14.77
N ALA A 192 14.83 -5.78 15.99
CA ALA A 192 13.88 -6.49 16.83
C ALA A 192 12.68 -5.65 17.30
N SER A 193 12.80 -4.32 17.29
CA SER A 193 11.68 -3.41 17.58
C SER A 193 10.80 -3.15 16.35
N GLY A 194 11.21 -3.61 15.17
CA GLY A 194 10.59 -3.31 13.89
C GLY A 194 10.99 -1.95 13.31
N ALA A 195 11.99 -1.26 13.88
CA ALA A 195 12.54 -0.04 13.33
C ALA A 195 13.48 -0.35 12.16
N ARG A 196 13.47 0.52 11.13
CA ARG A 196 14.34 0.36 9.96
C ARG A 196 15.80 0.58 10.32
N ILE A 197 16.66 -0.30 9.80
CA ILE A 197 18.11 -0.19 9.85
C ILE A 197 18.59 0.41 8.53
N SER A 198 19.52 1.34 8.61
CA SER A 198 20.14 2.05 7.47
C SER A 198 21.20 1.20 6.81
#